data_df23853af36c8d0df2bb44007380510f
#
_entry.id   df23853af36c8d0df2bb44007380510f
#
_cell.length_a   1.000
_cell.length_b   1.000
_cell.length_c   1.000
_cell.angle_alpha   90.00
_cell.angle_beta   90.00
_cell.angle_gamma   90.00
#
_symmetry.space_group_name_H-M   'P 1'
#
loop_
_entity.id
_entity.type
_entity.pdbx_description
1 polymer ?
#
loop_
_entity_poly.entity_id
_entity_poly.type
_entity_poly.pdbx_seq_one_letter_code
_entity_poly.pdbx_strand_id
1 'polypeptide(L)'
;MNYKEIMNSEYYYATYSRIAEIKKDYPVDHAFLHIRHVVTYAKKLAKIFKLSKHQQKLLYIACTLHDIGYLDGRENHAKSGSERAEIYLTKLNKLPKKDIEVIVSAIANHGGKEVLDFSEPVSMCLAIADKLDFVGSRYKNTNPKYDCSNYKKIVKNEFVLKDNKIQLTIFVKNGFNIEEFNTSHFGIKLKKFLDLLSL
;
A
#
# COMPACT_ATOMS: atom_id res chain seq x y z
N MET A 1 15.68 12.53 8.26
CA MET A 1 14.92 12.32 7.03
C MET A 1 13.49 11.90 7.36
N ASN A 2 12.52 12.39 6.62
CA ASN A 2 11.13 12.00 6.72
C ASN A 2 10.54 11.70 5.31
N TYR A 3 9.35 11.11 5.27
CA TYR A 3 8.72 10.69 4.02
C TYR A 3 8.42 11.84 3.04
N LYS A 4 8.15 13.06 3.54
CA LYS A 4 7.89 14.23 2.68
C LYS A 4 9.15 14.68 1.94
N GLU A 5 10.32 14.58 2.58
CA GLU A 5 11.59 14.84 1.91
C GLU A 5 11.79 13.89 0.73
N ILE A 6 11.41 12.61 0.87
CA ILE A 6 11.47 11.64 -0.22
C ILE A 6 10.45 12.00 -1.30
N MET A 7 9.18 12.27 -0.94
CA MET A 7 8.13 12.63 -1.89
C MET A 7 8.42 13.90 -2.70
N ASN A 8 9.27 14.79 -2.16
CA ASN A 8 9.69 16.02 -2.85
C ASN A 8 11.03 15.87 -3.58
N SER A 9 11.62 14.67 -3.62
CA SER A 9 12.89 14.42 -4.29
C SER A 9 12.73 14.15 -5.78
N GLU A 10 13.72 14.51 -6.58
CA GLU A 10 13.79 14.15 -8.00
C GLU A 10 13.70 12.64 -8.21
N TYR A 11 14.37 11.86 -7.35
CA TYR A 11 14.30 10.40 -7.39
C TYR A 11 12.86 9.87 -7.32
N TYR A 12 12.05 10.40 -6.40
CA TYR A 12 10.66 10.00 -6.25
C TYR A 12 9.84 10.32 -7.51
N TYR A 13 9.97 11.55 -8.02
CA TYR A 13 9.22 11.96 -9.22
C TYR A 13 9.64 11.16 -10.45
N ALA A 14 10.93 10.99 -10.70
CA ALA A 14 11.43 10.20 -11.84
C ALA A 14 10.96 8.74 -11.75
N THR A 15 11.08 8.12 -10.58
CA THR A 15 10.68 6.73 -10.34
C THR A 15 9.18 6.52 -10.59
N TYR A 16 8.32 7.30 -9.94
CA TYR A 16 6.86 7.09 -10.04
C TYR A 16 6.28 7.59 -11.37
N SER A 17 6.89 8.57 -12.03
CA SER A 17 6.55 8.91 -13.42
C SER A 17 6.83 7.74 -14.36
N ARG A 18 7.97 7.07 -14.20
CA ARG A 18 8.32 5.89 -15.00
C ARG A 18 7.39 4.71 -14.71
N ILE A 19 7.03 4.48 -13.45
CA ILE A 19 6.03 3.47 -13.08
C ILE A 19 4.68 3.78 -13.70
N ALA A 20 4.22 5.03 -13.66
CA ALA A 20 2.96 5.44 -14.26
C ALA A 20 2.93 5.16 -15.77
N GLU A 21 4.05 5.37 -16.47
CA GLU A 21 4.17 5.06 -17.91
C GLU A 21 4.17 3.57 -18.18
N ILE A 22 5.00 2.78 -17.47
CA ILE A 22 5.05 1.31 -17.61
C ILE A 22 3.67 0.70 -17.33
N LYS A 23 2.91 1.29 -16.39
CA LYS A 23 1.60 0.81 -15.95
C LYS A 23 0.43 1.52 -16.60
N LYS A 24 0.63 2.30 -17.67
CA LYS A 24 -0.45 3.07 -18.30
C LYS A 24 -1.64 2.21 -18.76
N ASP A 25 -1.38 0.99 -19.22
CA ASP A 25 -2.39 0.06 -19.69
C ASP A 25 -2.93 -0.91 -18.61
N TYR A 26 -2.45 -0.78 -17.38
CA TYR A 26 -2.97 -1.55 -16.25
C TYR A 26 -4.23 -0.88 -15.68
N PRO A 27 -5.22 -1.68 -15.25
CA PRO A 27 -6.48 -1.14 -14.76
C PRO A 27 -6.36 -0.40 -13.43
N VAL A 28 -5.25 -0.57 -12.71
CA VAL A 28 -5.05 -0.07 -11.34
C VAL A 28 -3.85 0.85 -11.29
N ASP A 29 -4.00 2.02 -10.65
CA ASP A 29 -2.90 2.95 -10.43
C ASP A 29 -1.95 2.47 -9.32
N HIS A 30 -0.65 2.55 -9.57
CA HIS A 30 0.43 2.24 -8.63
C HIS A 30 1.41 3.43 -8.46
N ALA A 31 0.99 4.63 -8.87
CA ALA A 31 1.83 5.82 -8.85
C ALA A 31 1.39 6.81 -7.75
N PHE A 32 1.52 8.08 -8.03
CA PHE A 32 1.40 9.17 -7.05
C PHE A 32 0.12 9.17 -6.21
N LEU A 33 -1.04 8.91 -6.82
CA LEU A 33 -2.31 8.92 -6.10
C LEU A 33 -2.39 7.76 -5.11
N HIS A 34 -2.02 6.57 -5.56
CA HIS A 34 -1.96 5.38 -4.73
C HIS A 34 -1.04 5.59 -3.51
N ILE A 35 0.18 6.07 -3.73
CA ILE A 35 1.12 6.32 -2.63
C ILE A 35 0.56 7.29 -1.59
N ARG A 36 -0.11 8.37 -2.03
CA ARG A 36 -0.77 9.32 -1.12
C ARG A 36 -1.88 8.68 -0.30
N HIS A 37 -2.68 7.81 -0.90
CA HIS A 37 -3.74 7.07 -0.22
C HIS A 37 -3.14 6.12 0.82
N VAL A 38 -2.13 5.33 0.44
CA VAL A 38 -1.46 4.38 1.34
C VAL A 38 -0.86 5.11 2.55
N VAL A 39 -0.17 6.23 2.35
CA VAL A 39 0.34 7.05 3.47
C VAL A 39 -0.80 7.57 4.36
N THR A 40 -1.94 7.92 3.77
CA THR A 40 -3.11 8.40 4.52
C THR A 40 -3.74 7.30 5.37
N TYR A 41 -3.90 6.10 4.83
CA TYR A 41 -4.37 4.93 5.57
C TYR A 41 -3.37 4.51 6.65
N ALA A 42 -2.09 4.49 6.34
CA ALA A 42 -1.04 4.19 7.30
C ALA A 42 -1.04 5.12 8.52
N LYS A 43 -1.33 6.43 8.34
CA LYS A 43 -1.47 7.38 9.46
C LYS A 43 -2.64 7.04 10.38
N LYS A 44 -3.76 6.55 9.84
CA LYS A 44 -4.91 6.10 10.64
C LYS A 44 -4.56 4.82 11.39
N LEU A 45 -3.97 3.83 10.71
CA LEU A 45 -3.55 2.56 11.30
C LEU A 45 -2.52 2.77 12.42
N ALA A 46 -1.52 3.64 12.18
CA ALA A 46 -0.52 3.97 13.19
C ALA A 46 -1.11 4.51 14.50
N LYS A 47 -2.24 5.23 14.44
CA LYS A 47 -2.97 5.68 15.63
C LYS A 47 -3.72 4.52 16.28
N ILE A 48 -4.42 3.68 15.51
CA ILE A 48 -5.17 2.52 15.98
C ILE A 48 -4.23 1.55 16.72
N PHE A 49 -3.10 1.22 16.12
CA PHE A 49 -2.09 0.30 16.68
C PHE A 49 -1.10 0.98 17.62
N LYS A 50 -1.32 2.27 17.98
CA LYS A 50 -0.50 3.04 18.92
C LYS A 50 1.00 3.00 18.62
N LEU A 51 1.37 3.06 17.34
CA LEU A 51 2.78 3.09 16.93
C LEU A 51 3.51 4.28 17.55
N SER A 52 4.73 4.04 18.03
CA SER A 52 5.62 5.10 18.49
C SER A 52 5.92 6.11 17.37
N LYS A 53 6.34 7.31 17.71
CA LYS A 53 6.73 8.34 16.72
C LYS A 53 7.85 7.86 15.79
N HIS A 54 8.75 7.02 16.31
CA HIS A 54 9.81 6.42 15.53
C HIS A 54 9.25 5.42 14.50
N GLN A 55 8.42 4.46 14.94
CA GLN A 55 7.76 3.51 14.05
C GLN A 55 6.88 4.19 12.99
N GLN A 56 6.14 5.26 13.36
CA GLN A 56 5.36 6.06 12.41
C GLN A 56 6.25 6.64 11.30
N LYS A 57 7.43 7.18 11.67
CA LYS A 57 8.39 7.71 10.71
C LYS A 57 8.84 6.63 9.72
N LEU A 58 9.22 5.44 10.20
CA LEU A 58 9.65 4.32 9.36
C LEU A 58 8.52 3.84 8.46
N LEU A 59 7.30 3.68 9.01
CA LEU A 59 6.11 3.29 8.26
C LEU A 59 5.83 4.23 7.08
N TYR A 60 5.85 5.55 7.31
CA TYR A 60 5.54 6.50 6.23
C TYR A 60 6.62 6.53 5.15
N ILE A 61 7.88 6.28 5.49
CA ILE A 61 8.96 6.08 4.52
C ILE A 61 8.72 4.80 3.72
N ALA A 62 8.42 3.68 4.38
CA ALA A 62 8.11 2.42 3.74
C ALA A 62 6.92 2.55 2.78
N CYS A 63 5.83 3.20 3.20
CA CYS A 63 4.68 3.50 2.35
C CYS A 63 5.05 4.31 1.10
N THR A 64 6.00 5.24 1.23
CA THR A 64 6.41 6.09 0.10
C THR A 64 7.22 5.31 -0.94
N LEU A 65 7.89 4.24 -0.54
CA LEU A 65 8.82 3.49 -1.39
C LEU A 65 8.32 2.08 -1.77
N HIS A 66 7.17 1.60 -1.24
CA HIS A 66 6.80 0.20 -1.33
C HIS A 66 6.65 -0.34 -2.76
N ASP A 67 6.18 0.48 -3.67
CA ASP A 67 5.88 0.10 -5.06
C ASP A 67 6.99 0.44 -6.07
N ILE A 68 8.17 0.94 -5.63
CA ILE A 68 9.26 1.29 -6.56
C ILE A 68 9.79 0.08 -7.34
N GLY A 69 9.56 -1.13 -6.87
CA GLY A 69 9.92 -2.36 -7.56
C GLY A 69 9.09 -2.66 -8.80
N TYR A 70 7.99 -1.93 -9.04
CA TYR A 70 7.28 -2.04 -10.33
C TYR A 70 8.11 -1.61 -11.53
N LEU A 71 9.24 -0.94 -11.33
CA LEU A 71 10.23 -0.70 -12.37
C LEU A 71 10.78 -2.00 -12.97
N ASP A 72 10.83 -3.09 -12.19
CA ASP A 72 11.34 -4.40 -12.59
C ASP A 72 10.24 -5.40 -12.94
N GLY A 73 8.98 -4.96 -12.91
CA GLY A 73 7.83 -5.80 -13.22
C GLY A 73 6.94 -6.11 -12.01
N ARG A 74 5.83 -6.82 -12.28
CA ARG A 74 4.79 -7.08 -11.29
C ARG A 74 5.12 -8.22 -10.32
N GLU A 75 5.72 -9.29 -10.81
CA GLU A 75 5.75 -10.56 -10.08
C GLU A 75 6.57 -10.49 -8.79
N ASN A 76 7.68 -9.77 -8.82
CA ASN A 76 8.61 -9.66 -7.71
C ASN A 76 8.75 -8.22 -7.20
N HIS A 77 7.74 -7.35 -7.47
CA HIS A 77 7.85 -5.93 -7.13
C HIS A 77 8.11 -5.65 -5.64
N ALA A 78 7.63 -6.49 -4.74
CA ALA A 78 7.90 -6.33 -3.31
C ALA A 78 9.37 -6.59 -2.97
N LYS A 79 9.96 -7.66 -3.53
CA LYS A 79 11.38 -8.00 -3.35
C LYS A 79 12.27 -6.96 -4.03
N SER A 80 12.09 -6.71 -5.33
CA SER A 80 12.90 -5.72 -6.04
C SER A 80 12.71 -4.30 -5.49
N GLY A 81 11.50 -3.98 -4.98
CA GLY A 81 11.22 -2.73 -4.28
C GLY A 81 12.01 -2.58 -2.99
N SER A 82 12.12 -3.65 -2.20
CA SER A 82 12.92 -3.66 -0.98
C SER A 82 14.41 -3.45 -1.27
N GLU A 83 14.96 -4.13 -2.27
CA GLU A 83 16.36 -3.98 -2.70
C GLU A 83 16.66 -2.56 -3.21
N ARG A 84 15.76 -1.99 -4.03
CA ARG A 84 15.89 -0.60 -4.49
C ARG A 84 15.80 0.42 -3.36
N ALA A 85 14.91 0.20 -2.41
CA ALA A 85 14.75 1.05 -1.24
C ALA A 85 16.01 1.02 -0.36
N GLU A 86 16.61 -0.16 -0.15
CA GLU A 86 17.86 -0.32 0.59
C GLU A 86 19.00 0.49 -0.04
N ILE A 87 19.21 0.32 -1.35
CA ILE A 87 20.23 1.05 -2.09
C ILE A 87 20.00 2.57 -1.96
N TYR A 88 18.78 3.03 -2.18
CA TYR A 88 18.45 4.44 -2.11
C TYR A 88 18.67 5.04 -0.73
N LEU A 89 18.15 4.39 0.31
CA LEU A 89 18.24 4.87 1.70
C LEU A 89 19.68 4.84 2.23
N THR A 90 20.43 3.80 1.88
CA THR A 90 21.86 3.69 2.23
C THR A 90 22.69 4.78 1.56
N LYS A 91 22.46 5.04 0.27
CA LYS A 91 23.13 6.13 -0.45
C LYS A 91 22.84 7.51 0.15
N LEU A 92 21.64 7.74 0.62
CA LEU A 92 21.28 8.99 1.28
C LEU A 92 21.99 9.19 2.63
N ASN A 93 22.39 8.11 3.29
CA ASN A 93 23.09 8.10 4.58
C ASN A 93 22.43 9.00 5.66
N LYS A 94 21.07 8.99 5.72
CA LYS A 94 20.28 9.83 6.65
C LYS A 94 19.51 9.04 7.70
N LEU A 95 19.67 7.72 7.71
CA LEU A 95 19.04 6.79 8.66
C LEU A 95 20.04 5.78 9.19
N PRO A 96 19.93 5.35 10.46
CA PRO A 96 20.67 4.22 10.99
C PRO A 96 20.37 2.94 10.19
N LYS A 97 21.34 2.04 10.07
CA LYS A 97 21.18 0.76 9.36
C LYS A 97 19.96 -0.04 9.81
N LYS A 98 19.76 -0.17 11.13
CA LYS A 98 18.60 -0.84 11.73
C LYS A 98 17.24 -0.27 11.28
N ASP A 99 17.16 1.04 11.05
CA ASP A 99 15.93 1.69 10.57
C ASP A 99 15.68 1.35 9.09
N ILE A 100 16.75 1.29 8.30
CA ILE A 100 16.68 0.85 6.89
C ILE A 100 16.21 -0.60 6.82
N GLU A 101 16.76 -1.48 7.66
CA GLU A 101 16.35 -2.90 7.73
C GLU A 101 14.85 -3.06 8.01
N VAL A 102 14.29 -2.29 8.95
CA VAL A 102 12.84 -2.30 9.23
C VAL A 102 12.03 -1.84 8.02
N ILE A 103 12.44 -0.77 7.34
CA ILE A 103 11.75 -0.25 6.16
C ILE A 103 11.78 -1.27 5.02
N VAL A 104 12.95 -1.84 4.76
CA VAL A 104 13.19 -2.82 3.69
C VAL A 104 12.40 -4.11 3.92
N SER A 105 12.41 -4.61 5.16
CA SER A 105 11.57 -5.76 5.56
C SER A 105 10.09 -5.48 5.35
N ALA A 106 9.59 -4.31 5.75
CA ALA A 106 8.20 -3.94 5.55
C ALA A 106 7.82 -3.91 4.06
N ILE A 107 8.71 -3.38 3.20
CA ILE A 107 8.49 -3.34 1.75
C ILE A 107 8.50 -4.76 1.16
N ALA A 108 9.44 -5.63 1.57
CA ALA A 108 9.50 -7.01 1.09
C ALA A 108 8.21 -7.79 1.39
N ASN A 109 7.60 -7.53 2.55
CA ASN A 109 6.44 -8.28 3.05
C ASN A 109 5.07 -7.72 2.62
N HIS A 110 4.99 -6.53 2.00
CA HIS A 110 3.69 -5.89 1.71
C HIS A 110 2.85 -6.63 0.68
N GLY A 111 3.46 -7.43 -0.21
CA GLY A 111 2.77 -8.10 -1.32
C GLY A 111 1.86 -9.26 -0.89
N GLY A 112 2.00 -9.79 0.34
CA GLY A 112 1.15 -10.85 0.89
C GLY A 112 1.29 -12.21 0.20
N LYS A 113 2.38 -12.46 -0.53
CA LYS A 113 2.68 -13.77 -1.13
C LYS A 113 3.39 -14.70 -0.14
N GLU A 114 4.15 -14.15 0.78
CA GLU A 114 4.84 -14.87 1.85
C GLU A 114 4.04 -14.76 3.15
N VAL A 115 4.37 -15.57 4.12
CA VAL A 115 3.74 -15.53 5.45
C VAL A 115 4.01 -14.15 6.03
N LEU A 116 2.93 -13.37 6.21
CA LEU A 116 3.03 -12.05 6.80
C LEU A 116 3.49 -12.22 8.26
N ASP A 117 4.68 -11.76 8.56
CA ASP A 117 5.13 -11.65 9.93
C ASP A 117 4.50 -10.41 10.56
N PHE A 118 3.38 -10.61 11.23
CA PHE A 118 2.67 -9.55 11.94
C PHE A 118 3.32 -9.17 13.28
N SER A 119 4.43 -9.80 13.67
CA SER A 119 5.21 -9.40 14.84
C SER A 119 5.81 -8.00 14.68
N GLU A 120 5.99 -7.56 13.42
CA GLU A 120 6.52 -6.24 13.08
C GLU A 120 5.42 -5.25 12.71
N PRO A 121 5.03 -4.33 13.61
CA PRO A 121 3.89 -3.45 13.41
C PRO A 121 4.02 -2.49 12.21
N VAL A 122 5.24 -2.17 11.76
CA VAL A 122 5.49 -1.37 10.56
C VAL A 122 5.11 -2.15 9.30
N SER A 123 5.54 -3.42 9.21
CA SER A 123 5.20 -4.33 8.09
C SER A 123 3.70 -4.56 8.02
N MET A 124 3.07 -4.86 9.15
CA MET A 124 1.63 -5.06 9.25
C MET A 124 0.85 -3.83 8.76
N CYS A 125 1.17 -2.66 9.29
CA CYS A 125 0.47 -1.42 8.91
C CYS A 125 0.66 -1.06 7.43
N LEU A 126 1.82 -1.29 6.84
CA LEU A 126 2.05 -1.08 5.40
C LEU A 126 1.20 -2.04 4.57
N ALA A 127 1.22 -3.34 4.87
CA ALA A 127 0.47 -4.35 4.13
C ALA A 127 -1.04 -4.08 4.14
N ILE A 128 -1.59 -3.67 5.29
CA ILE A 128 -2.99 -3.29 5.42
C ILE A 128 -3.28 -1.99 4.66
N ALA A 129 -2.44 -0.96 4.83
CA ALA A 129 -2.64 0.35 4.18
C ALA A 129 -2.68 0.23 2.65
N ASP A 130 -1.82 -0.58 2.06
CA ASP A 130 -1.83 -0.87 0.63
C ASP A 130 -3.14 -1.54 0.19
N LYS A 131 -3.63 -2.53 0.94
CA LYS A 131 -4.88 -3.24 0.61
C LYS A 131 -6.14 -2.41 0.86
N LEU A 132 -6.09 -1.35 1.65
CA LEU A 132 -7.20 -0.43 1.85
C LEU A 132 -7.40 0.56 0.69
N ASP A 133 -6.44 0.70 -0.22
CA ASP A 133 -6.59 1.57 -1.39
C ASP A 133 -7.27 0.84 -2.57
N PHE A 134 -8.57 0.64 -2.44
CA PHE A 134 -9.44 0.05 -3.47
C PHE A 134 -10.59 0.98 -3.89
N VAL A 135 -10.49 2.27 -3.62
CA VAL A 135 -11.50 3.26 -4.06
C VAL A 135 -11.54 3.41 -5.58
N GLY A 136 -12.71 3.75 -6.10
CA GLY A 136 -12.96 3.80 -7.54
C GLY A 136 -12.01 4.70 -8.35
N SER A 137 -11.49 5.76 -7.73
CA SER A 137 -10.51 6.66 -8.36
C SER A 137 -9.16 5.99 -8.69
N ARG A 138 -8.85 4.85 -8.08
CA ARG A 138 -7.65 4.06 -8.39
C ARG A 138 -7.77 3.31 -9.72
N TYR A 139 -9.01 3.05 -10.19
CA TYR A 139 -9.25 2.22 -11.36
C TYR A 139 -9.33 3.05 -12.63
N LYS A 140 -8.46 2.75 -13.59
CA LYS A 140 -8.38 3.42 -14.90
C LYS A 140 -9.26 2.69 -15.92
N ASN A 141 -9.74 3.41 -16.95
CA ASN A 141 -10.60 2.87 -18.01
C ASN A 141 -9.80 2.47 -19.26
N THR A 142 -8.56 2.06 -19.14
CA THR A 142 -7.62 2.05 -20.25
C THR A 142 -7.53 0.71 -20.98
N ASN A 143 -8.01 -0.39 -20.40
CA ASN A 143 -7.87 -1.70 -21.02
C ASN A 143 -9.19 -2.49 -20.94
N PRO A 144 -9.84 -2.77 -22.10
CA PRO A 144 -11.10 -3.51 -22.14
C PRO A 144 -11.02 -4.97 -21.65
N LYS A 145 -9.80 -5.52 -21.49
CA LYS A 145 -9.59 -6.87 -20.93
C LYS A 145 -9.93 -6.95 -19.44
N TYR A 146 -10.03 -5.81 -18.76
CA TYR A 146 -10.27 -5.76 -17.32
C TYR A 146 -11.56 -5.00 -17.04
N ASP A 147 -12.61 -5.71 -16.69
CA ASP A 147 -13.82 -5.06 -16.19
C ASP A 147 -13.60 -4.56 -14.74
N CYS A 148 -13.51 -3.25 -14.61
CA CYS A 148 -13.41 -2.58 -13.31
C CYS A 148 -14.69 -1.80 -12.98
N SER A 149 -15.78 -2.03 -13.69
CA SER A 149 -17.04 -1.26 -13.57
C SER A 149 -17.59 -1.30 -12.14
N ASN A 150 -17.53 -2.45 -11.49
CA ASN A 150 -17.97 -2.63 -10.11
C ASN A 150 -17.07 -1.87 -9.12
N TYR A 151 -15.75 -1.97 -9.25
CA TYR A 151 -14.81 -1.24 -8.38
C TYR A 151 -14.94 0.29 -8.50
N LYS A 152 -15.23 0.81 -9.68
CA LYS A 152 -15.45 2.26 -9.91
C LYS A 152 -16.64 2.82 -9.15
N LYS A 153 -17.55 1.98 -8.71
CA LYS A 153 -18.68 2.36 -7.85
C LYS A 153 -18.27 2.57 -6.39
N ILE A 154 -17.08 2.15 -5.97
CA ILE A 154 -16.60 2.37 -4.61
C ILE A 154 -16.16 3.83 -4.46
N VAL A 155 -16.89 4.58 -3.63
CA VAL A 155 -16.66 6.03 -3.45
C VAL A 155 -15.56 6.28 -2.43
N LYS A 156 -15.63 5.62 -1.29
CA LYS A 156 -14.66 5.70 -0.20
C LYS A 156 -14.76 4.47 0.70
N ASN A 157 -13.74 4.26 1.51
CA ASN A 157 -13.79 3.36 2.64
C ASN A 157 -13.44 4.11 3.93
N GLU A 158 -13.98 3.62 5.03
CA GLU A 158 -13.65 4.07 6.38
C GLU A 158 -13.43 2.86 7.26
N PHE A 159 -12.53 2.96 8.22
CA PHE A 159 -12.28 1.90 9.16
C PHE A 159 -12.04 2.45 10.56
N VAL A 160 -12.49 1.69 11.55
CA VAL A 160 -12.35 1.97 12.96
C VAL A 160 -11.96 0.70 13.70
N LEU A 161 -11.31 0.84 14.84
CA LEU A 161 -11.13 -0.27 15.78
C LEU A 161 -12.35 -0.31 16.71
N LYS A 162 -13.07 -1.42 16.69
CA LYS A 162 -14.21 -1.68 17.57
C LYS A 162 -14.12 -3.10 18.08
N ASP A 163 -14.22 -3.29 19.38
CA ASP A 163 -14.16 -4.61 20.04
C ASP A 163 -12.92 -5.44 19.61
N ASN A 164 -11.74 -4.80 19.57
CA ASN A 164 -10.47 -5.35 19.11
C ASN A 164 -10.48 -5.88 17.66
N LYS A 165 -11.45 -5.46 16.84
CA LYS A 165 -11.53 -5.79 15.42
C LYS A 165 -11.54 -4.53 14.57
N ILE A 166 -10.90 -4.58 13.40
CA ILE A 166 -11.06 -3.51 12.42
C ILE A 166 -12.39 -3.69 11.70
N GLN A 167 -13.32 -2.76 11.97
CA GLN A 167 -14.56 -2.66 11.21
C GLN A 167 -14.32 -1.77 10.00
N LEU A 168 -14.50 -2.33 8.79
CA LEU A 168 -14.41 -1.63 7.53
C LEU A 168 -15.80 -1.31 6.98
N THR A 169 -16.04 -0.05 6.65
CA THR A 169 -17.25 0.41 5.97
C THR A 169 -16.92 0.87 4.57
N ILE A 170 -17.57 0.30 3.56
CA ILE A 170 -17.39 0.64 2.15
C ILE A 170 -18.61 1.43 1.68
N PHE A 171 -18.39 2.65 1.19
CA PHE A 171 -19.44 3.51 0.62
C PHE A 171 -19.46 3.34 -0.90
N VAL A 172 -20.61 3.01 -1.45
CA VAL A 172 -20.74 2.64 -2.86
C VAL A 172 -21.86 3.41 -3.56
N LYS A 173 -21.76 3.54 -4.89
CA LYS A 173 -22.84 4.04 -5.76
C LYS A 173 -23.87 2.94 -6.02
N ASN A 174 -25.06 3.35 -6.49
CA ASN A 174 -26.09 2.43 -6.93
C ASN A 174 -25.58 1.42 -7.96
N GLY A 175 -26.07 0.17 -7.85
CA GLY A 175 -25.69 -0.93 -8.72
C GLY A 175 -24.33 -1.55 -8.39
N PHE A 176 -23.74 -1.27 -7.24
CA PHE A 176 -22.58 -2.03 -6.75
C PHE A 176 -22.99 -3.47 -6.43
N ASN A 177 -22.22 -4.43 -6.94
CA ASN A 177 -22.44 -5.84 -6.70
C ASN A 177 -21.48 -6.33 -5.60
N ILE A 178 -22.03 -6.59 -4.41
CA ILE A 178 -21.25 -7.04 -3.24
C ILE A 178 -20.74 -8.47 -3.40
N GLU A 179 -21.49 -9.35 -4.06
CA GLU A 179 -21.10 -10.75 -4.27
C GLU A 179 -19.91 -10.84 -5.23
N GLU A 180 -19.98 -10.11 -6.35
CA GLU A 180 -18.86 -9.98 -7.28
C GLU A 180 -17.62 -9.42 -6.59
N PHE A 181 -17.77 -8.39 -5.75
CA PHE A 181 -16.65 -7.86 -4.97
C PHE A 181 -16.06 -8.90 -4.04
N ASN A 182 -16.88 -9.61 -3.25
CA ASN A 182 -16.44 -10.60 -2.28
C ASN A 182 -15.73 -11.81 -2.91
N THR A 183 -16.15 -12.21 -4.12
CA THR A 183 -15.55 -13.33 -4.86
C THR A 183 -14.37 -12.90 -5.73
N SER A 184 -14.14 -11.61 -5.88
CA SER A 184 -13.02 -11.08 -6.65
C SER A 184 -11.68 -11.37 -5.94
N HIS A 185 -10.61 -11.44 -6.74
CA HIS A 185 -9.25 -11.59 -6.21
C HIS A 185 -8.91 -10.56 -5.12
N PHE A 186 -9.39 -9.34 -5.27
CA PHE A 186 -9.17 -8.27 -4.31
C PHE A 186 -9.99 -8.46 -3.04
N GLY A 187 -11.28 -8.75 -3.15
CA GLY A 187 -12.17 -8.98 -2.01
C GLY A 187 -11.70 -10.14 -1.14
N ILE A 188 -11.28 -11.26 -1.78
CA ILE A 188 -10.70 -12.41 -1.07
C ILE A 188 -9.44 -12.03 -0.30
N LYS A 189 -8.53 -11.26 -0.92
CA LYS A 189 -7.32 -10.79 -0.23
C LYS A 189 -7.64 -9.87 0.93
N LEU A 190 -8.55 -8.91 0.72
CA LEU A 190 -8.95 -7.97 1.75
C LEU A 190 -9.53 -8.71 2.96
N LYS A 191 -10.42 -9.68 2.72
CA LYS A 191 -11.00 -10.51 3.78
C LYS A 191 -9.91 -11.24 4.58
N LYS A 192 -8.97 -11.90 3.91
CA LYS A 192 -7.82 -12.54 4.57
C LYS A 192 -7.06 -11.58 5.50
N PHE A 193 -6.80 -10.36 5.04
CA PHE A 193 -6.12 -9.36 5.85
C PHE A 193 -6.95 -8.92 7.05
N LEU A 194 -8.26 -8.74 6.89
CA LEU A 194 -9.15 -8.35 7.98
C LEU A 194 -9.32 -9.48 9.02
N ASP A 195 -9.38 -10.74 8.58
CA ASP A 195 -9.46 -11.90 9.48
C ASP A 195 -8.20 -12.06 10.34
N LEU A 196 -7.02 -11.76 9.78
CA LEU A 196 -5.75 -11.75 10.51
C LEU A 196 -5.64 -10.63 11.56
N LEU A 197 -6.47 -9.59 11.44
CA LEU A 197 -6.52 -8.46 12.38
C LEU A 197 -7.56 -8.63 13.49
N SER A 198 -8.18 -9.79 13.59
CA SER A 198 -8.99 -10.18 14.74
C SER A 198 -8.04 -10.51 15.89
N LEU A 199 -7.69 -9.47 16.67
CA LEU A 199 -6.83 -9.53 17.85
C LEU A 199 -7.58 -10.15 19.04
#